data_a4edae25a75c10a8302294979f269202
#
_entry.id   a4edae25a75c10a8302294979f269202
#
_cell.length_a   1.000
_cell.length_b   1.000
_cell.length_c   1.000
_cell.angle_alpha   90.00
_cell.angle_beta   90.00
_cell.angle_gamma   90.00
#
_symmetry.space_group_name_H-M   'P 1'
#
loop_
_entity.id
_entity.type
_entity.pdbx_description
1 polymer ?
#
loop_
_entity_poly.entity_id
_entity_poly.type
_entity_poly.pdbx_seq_one_letter_code
_entity_poly.pdbx_strand_id
1 'polypeptide(L)'
;MKKIILFAIIAVGFIACTSQKTNKGTATKTPIKTTTPANENMAQGKVLFENNCGKCHDLPTVEKFNDEKWKSIVDWMAPKAKLTSQQADMVYLYVSNSN
;
A
#
# COMPACT_ATOMS: atom_id res chain seq x y z
N MET A 1 -0.90 50.39 46.03
CA MET A 1 0.32 49.66 46.36
C MET A 1 0.48 48.48 45.45
N LYS A 2 1.51 48.54 44.70
CA LYS A 2 1.69 47.90 43.42
C LYS A 2 2.18 46.47 43.59
N LYS A 3 1.44 45.50 43.12
CA LYS A 3 1.90 44.12 43.00
C LYS A 3 2.17 43.83 41.55
N ILE A 4 3.41 43.80 41.22
CA ILE A 4 3.93 43.40 39.91
C ILE A 4 3.89 41.88 39.85
N ILE A 5 3.01 41.37 39.00
CA ILE A 5 2.92 39.93 38.75
C ILE A 5 3.83 39.68 37.55
N LEU A 6 4.95 39.03 37.81
CA LEU A 6 5.85 38.48 36.79
C LEU A 6 5.19 37.25 36.16
N PHE A 7 4.77 37.41 34.92
CA PHE A 7 4.34 36.27 34.11
C PHE A 7 5.59 35.54 33.60
N ALA A 8 5.84 34.38 34.20
CA ALA A 8 6.78 33.44 33.66
C ALA A 8 6.17 32.79 32.42
N ILE A 9 6.76 33.04 31.28
CA ILE A 9 6.38 32.43 30.01
C ILE A 9 6.97 31.01 30.00
N ILE A 10 6.11 30.02 30.21
CA ILE A 10 6.44 28.62 30.02
C ILE A 10 6.32 28.35 28.52
N ALA A 11 7.44 28.19 27.87
CA ALA A 11 7.51 27.69 26.50
C ALA A 11 7.16 26.18 26.51
N VAL A 12 5.92 25.89 26.19
CA VAL A 12 5.48 24.50 25.94
C VAL A 12 5.94 24.12 24.56
N GLY A 13 6.93 23.23 24.50
CA GLY A 13 7.39 22.63 23.26
C GLY A 13 6.27 21.79 22.63
N PHE A 14 5.83 22.20 21.46
CA PHE A 14 4.94 21.41 20.63
C PHE A 14 5.71 20.21 20.07
N ILE A 15 5.47 19.04 20.65
CA ILE A 15 5.81 17.77 20.01
C ILE A 15 4.85 17.63 18.83
N ALA A 16 5.35 17.87 17.63
CA ALA A 16 4.62 17.63 16.40
C ALA A 16 4.43 16.11 16.24
N CYS A 17 3.29 15.58 16.65
CA CYS A 17 2.81 14.29 16.19
C CYS A 17 2.55 14.41 14.70
N THR A 18 3.45 13.86 13.88
CA THR A 18 3.26 13.70 12.45
C THR A 18 2.14 12.66 12.26
N SER A 19 0.93 13.15 12.18
CA SER A 19 -0.22 12.34 11.78
C SER A 19 -0.02 11.95 10.32
N GLN A 20 0.23 10.69 10.08
CA GLN A 20 0.25 10.16 8.71
C GLN A 20 -1.15 10.30 8.12
N LYS A 21 -1.29 11.31 7.31
CA LYS A 21 -2.51 11.59 6.58
C LYS A 21 -2.71 10.48 5.57
N THR A 22 -3.72 9.65 5.80
CA THR A 22 -4.21 8.67 4.85
C THR A 22 -4.59 9.39 3.56
N ASN A 23 -3.74 9.34 2.57
CA ASN A 23 -4.04 9.88 1.25
C ASN A 23 -5.10 9.00 0.58
N LYS A 24 -6.30 9.52 0.56
CA LYS A 24 -7.38 9.06 -0.30
C LYS A 24 -6.96 9.35 -1.74
N GLY A 25 -6.43 8.33 -2.42
CA GLY A 25 -5.81 8.50 -3.71
C GLY A 25 -6.79 8.90 -4.79
N THR A 26 -6.57 10.07 -5.31
CA THR A 26 -7.01 10.47 -6.64
C THR A 26 -6.04 9.81 -7.63
N ALA A 27 -6.59 9.08 -8.59
CA ALA A 27 -5.81 8.41 -9.62
C ALA A 27 -5.07 9.43 -10.48
N THR A 28 -3.80 9.67 -10.17
CA THR A 28 -2.88 10.36 -11.06
C THR A 28 -1.88 9.34 -11.57
N LYS A 29 -1.95 9.11 -12.85
CA LYS A 29 -1.11 8.24 -13.64
C LYS A 29 0.29 8.87 -13.70
N THR A 30 1.11 8.61 -12.69
CA THR A 30 2.52 8.96 -12.71
C THR A 30 3.31 7.66 -12.56
N PRO A 31 4.19 7.31 -13.48
CA PRO A 31 5.07 6.16 -13.31
C PRO A 31 6.10 6.52 -12.25
N ILE A 32 5.83 6.18 -11.01
CA ILE A 32 6.83 6.26 -9.96
C ILE A 32 7.81 5.12 -10.22
N LYS A 33 8.97 5.49 -10.70
CA LYS A 33 10.14 4.63 -10.76
C LYS A 33 10.61 4.37 -9.33
N THR A 34 9.87 3.54 -8.62
CA THR A 34 10.22 3.14 -7.27
C THR A 34 11.35 2.12 -7.36
N THR A 35 12.54 2.52 -6.97
CA THR A 35 13.71 1.66 -6.84
C THR A 35 13.59 0.81 -5.56
N THR A 36 12.45 0.17 -5.36
CA THR A 36 12.29 -0.82 -4.30
C THR A 36 12.87 -2.14 -4.80
N PRO A 37 13.68 -2.87 -4.02
CA PRO A 37 14.19 -4.17 -4.43
C PRO A 37 13.06 -5.09 -4.88
N ALA A 38 13.25 -5.83 -5.97
CA ALA A 38 12.25 -6.74 -6.51
C ALA A 38 11.72 -7.74 -5.46
N ASN A 39 12.57 -8.13 -4.51
CA ASN A 39 12.21 -9.03 -3.41
C ASN A 39 11.19 -8.39 -2.45
N GLU A 40 11.31 -7.10 -2.15
CA GLU A 40 10.36 -6.40 -1.27
C GLU A 40 9.01 -6.23 -1.97
N ASN A 41 9.00 -5.88 -3.25
CA ASN A 41 7.77 -5.78 -4.03
C ASN A 41 7.05 -7.13 -4.14
N MET A 42 7.81 -8.22 -4.27
CA MET A 42 7.25 -9.58 -4.31
C MET A 42 6.66 -9.99 -2.96
N ALA A 43 7.34 -9.66 -1.85
CA ALA A 43 6.81 -9.91 -0.50
C ALA A 43 5.52 -9.11 -0.23
N GLN A 44 5.48 -7.86 -0.65
CA GLN A 44 4.26 -7.03 -0.57
C GLN A 44 3.15 -7.57 -1.48
N GLY A 45 3.50 -8.03 -2.67
CA GLY A 45 2.57 -8.67 -3.59
C GLY A 45 1.87 -9.89 -3.00
N LYS A 46 2.63 -10.73 -2.29
CA LYS A 46 2.07 -11.87 -1.54
C LYS A 46 1.04 -11.43 -0.51
N VAL A 47 1.39 -10.46 0.32
CA VAL A 47 0.49 -9.93 1.37
C VAL A 47 -0.78 -9.34 0.75
N LEU A 48 -0.64 -8.59 -0.35
CA LEU A 48 -1.78 -8.02 -1.08
C LEU A 48 -2.67 -9.12 -1.67
N PHE A 49 -2.08 -10.15 -2.26
CA PHE A 49 -2.79 -11.29 -2.82
C PHE A 49 -3.62 -12.00 -1.74
N GLU A 50 -3.00 -12.38 -0.64
CA GLU A 50 -3.66 -13.09 0.45
C GLU A 50 -4.77 -12.25 1.10
N ASN A 51 -4.51 -10.98 1.37
CA ASN A 51 -5.43 -10.13 2.11
C ASN A 51 -6.56 -9.52 1.27
N ASN A 52 -6.38 -9.34 -0.03
CA ASN A 52 -7.37 -8.67 -0.86
C ASN A 52 -8.09 -9.60 -1.83
N CYS A 53 -7.40 -10.59 -2.39
CA CYS A 53 -8.02 -11.51 -3.32
C CYS A 53 -8.80 -12.63 -2.60
N GLY A 54 -8.40 -13.00 -1.38
CA GLY A 54 -9.07 -14.01 -0.57
C GLY A 54 -10.35 -13.58 0.13
N LYS A 55 -10.74 -12.31 0.02
CA LYS A 55 -11.92 -11.78 0.73
C LYS A 55 -13.26 -12.25 0.18
N CYS A 56 -13.33 -12.56 -1.10
CA CYS A 56 -14.59 -12.86 -1.78
C CYS A 56 -14.77 -14.34 -2.12
N HIS A 57 -13.69 -15.07 -2.27
CA HIS A 57 -13.68 -16.51 -2.58
C HIS A 57 -12.32 -17.11 -2.21
N ASP A 58 -12.25 -18.42 -2.21
CA ASP A 58 -11.00 -19.13 -1.96
C ASP A 58 -9.94 -18.77 -2.99
N LEU A 59 -8.71 -18.54 -2.49
CA LEU A 59 -7.57 -18.25 -3.35
C LEU A 59 -7.15 -19.51 -4.14
N PRO A 60 -7.00 -19.39 -5.45
CA PRO A 60 -6.33 -20.44 -6.20
C PRO A 60 -4.85 -20.50 -5.80
N THR A 61 -4.27 -21.69 -5.86
CA THR A 61 -2.82 -21.82 -5.70
C THR A 61 -2.10 -21.14 -6.86
N VAL A 62 -0.92 -20.57 -6.58
CA VAL A 62 -0.19 -19.79 -7.59
C VAL A 62 0.21 -20.63 -8.80
N GLU A 63 0.47 -21.91 -8.61
CA GLU A 63 0.84 -22.89 -9.64
C GLU A 63 -0.33 -23.26 -10.57
N LYS A 64 -1.54 -22.86 -10.23
CA LYS A 64 -2.75 -23.26 -10.98
C LYS A 64 -2.81 -22.64 -12.38
N PHE A 65 -2.20 -21.50 -12.57
CA PHE A 65 -2.26 -20.74 -13.82
C PHE A 65 -0.86 -20.31 -14.25
N ASN A 66 -0.66 -20.22 -15.56
CA ASN A 66 0.54 -19.62 -16.15
C ASN A 66 0.52 -18.07 -16.07
N ASP A 67 1.63 -17.45 -16.40
CA ASP A 67 1.81 -15.98 -16.32
C ASP A 67 0.77 -15.20 -17.11
N GLU A 68 0.47 -15.63 -18.34
CA GLU A 68 -0.54 -14.95 -19.19
C GLU A 68 -1.92 -14.99 -18.54
N LYS A 69 -2.28 -16.13 -17.98
CA LYS A 69 -3.55 -16.29 -17.29
C LYS A 69 -3.58 -15.48 -16.00
N TRP A 70 -2.48 -15.48 -15.23
CA TRP A 70 -2.37 -14.64 -14.05
C TRP A 70 -2.46 -13.16 -14.38
N LYS A 71 -1.82 -12.70 -15.47
CA LYS A 71 -1.93 -11.30 -15.90
C LYS A 71 -3.37 -10.90 -16.12
N SER A 72 -4.11 -11.71 -16.86
CA SER A 72 -5.53 -11.47 -17.13
C SER A 72 -6.38 -11.46 -15.85
N ILE A 73 -6.11 -12.38 -14.93
CA ILE A 73 -6.83 -12.45 -13.65
C ILE A 73 -6.56 -11.22 -12.81
N VAL A 74 -5.30 -10.82 -12.66
CA VAL A 74 -4.91 -9.66 -11.85
C VAL A 74 -5.51 -8.38 -12.44
N ASP A 75 -5.41 -8.18 -13.74
CA ASP A 75 -5.97 -7.00 -14.42
C ASP A 75 -7.49 -6.87 -14.22
N TRP A 76 -8.20 -8.00 -14.22
CA TRP A 76 -9.64 -8.01 -14.05
C TRP A 76 -10.09 -7.92 -12.59
N MET A 77 -9.32 -8.47 -11.67
CA MET A 77 -9.68 -8.55 -10.26
C MET A 77 -9.16 -7.37 -9.43
N ALA A 78 -8.05 -6.74 -9.81
CA ALA A 78 -7.47 -5.64 -9.07
C ALA A 78 -8.43 -4.47 -8.82
N PRO A 79 -9.21 -4.00 -9.80
CA PRO A 79 -10.21 -2.94 -9.56
C PRO A 79 -11.30 -3.39 -8.58
N LYS A 80 -11.69 -4.66 -8.63
CA LYS A 80 -12.71 -5.22 -7.73
C LYS A 80 -12.20 -5.34 -6.30
N ALA A 81 -10.93 -5.66 -6.14
CA ALA A 81 -10.23 -5.68 -4.86
C ALA A 81 -9.79 -4.28 -4.39
N LYS A 82 -10.10 -3.23 -5.15
CA LYS A 82 -9.72 -1.84 -4.88
C LYS A 82 -8.21 -1.63 -4.76
N LEU A 83 -7.44 -2.39 -5.52
CA LEU A 83 -6.00 -2.23 -5.61
C LEU A 83 -5.64 -1.09 -6.57
N THR A 84 -4.58 -0.37 -6.23
CA THR A 84 -3.95 0.57 -7.16
C THR A 84 -3.22 -0.20 -8.26
N SER A 85 -2.88 0.47 -9.37
CA SER A 85 -2.08 -0.15 -10.44
C SER A 85 -0.75 -0.70 -9.91
N GLN A 86 -0.07 0.05 -9.06
CA GLN A 86 1.18 -0.38 -8.45
C GLN A 86 1.00 -1.63 -7.57
N GLN A 87 -0.07 -1.69 -6.80
CA GLN A 87 -0.39 -2.87 -5.99
C GLN A 87 -0.73 -4.09 -6.86
N ALA A 88 -1.45 -3.88 -7.96
CA ALA A 88 -1.72 -4.93 -8.94
C ALA A 88 -0.43 -5.46 -9.57
N ASP A 89 0.52 -4.59 -9.91
CA ASP A 89 1.82 -4.98 -10.43
C ASP A 89 2.62 -5.81 -9.42
N MET A 90 2.56 -5.45 -8.13
CA MET A 90 3.19 -6.24 -7.06
C MET A 90 2.55 -7.62 -6.92
N VAL A 91 1.22 -7.71 -6.99
CA VAL A 91 0.49 -8.99 -6.96
C VAL A 91 0.89 -9.84 -8.16
N TYR A 92 0.91 -9.26 -9.36
CA TYR A 92 1.34 -9.97 -10.56
C TYR A 92 2.78 -10.47 -10.45
N LEU A 93 3.69 -9.63 -9.97
CA LEU A 93 5.08 -10.00 -9.73
C LEU A 93 5.19 -11.22 -8.79
N TYR A 94 4.39 -11.25 -7.73
CA TYR A 94 4.37 -12.37 -6.81
C TYR A 94 3.87 -13.66 -7.49
N VAL A 95 2.68 -13.63 -8.11
CA VAL A 95 2.08 -14.85 -8.67
C VAL A 95 2.87 -15.40 -9.87
N SER A 96 3.48 -14.54 -10.68
CA SER A 96 4.29 -14.95 -11.84
C SER A 96 5.69 -15.48 -11.48
N ASN A 97 6.17 -15.23 -10.28
CA ASN A 97 7.44 -15.79 -9.80
C ASN A 97 7.25 -16.96 -8.83
N SER A 98 6.01 -17.33 -8.56
CA SER A 98 5.66 -18.39 -7.61
C SER A 98 4.85 -19.52 -8.24
N ASN A 99 4.53 -19.42 -9.53
CA ASN A 99 3.81 -20.47 -10.29
C ASN A 99 4.71 -21.55 -10.86
#